data_8121453056f3b8f2ede1a0eb6d32d29f
#
_entry.id   8121453056f3b8f2ede1a0eb6d32d29f
#
_cell.length_a   1.000
_cell.length_b   1.000
_cell.length_c   1.000
_cell.angle_alpha   90.00
_cell.angle_beta   90.00
_cell.angle_gamma   90.00
#
_symmetry.space_group_name_H-M   'P 1'
#
loop_
_entity.id
_entity.type
_entity.pdbx_description
1 polymer ?
#
loop_
_entity_poly.entity_id
_entity_poly.type
_entity_poly.pdbx_seq_one_letter_code
_entity_poly.pdbx_strand_id
1 'polypeptide(L)'
;GATVGGMVAAGLSGPARATAGAVRDYVLGARFINGLGEHLTFGGQVMKNVAGYDVSRLMAGSWGTLGLITEVSLKVLPVAPAEATLMCAGLPQKTALDLLHRWGGQPLPLNASAWVRDTTAQPVADYLFVRLRGAVAAVQSATTRMTADAAALGAQVTVMDKAEAAADWRASGEQTLPFFEAP
;
A
#
# COMPACT_ATOMS: atom_id res chain seq x y z
N GLY A 1 -21.06 2.08 -6.44
CA GLY A 1 -20.03 1.32 -5.75
C GLY A 1 -18.89 0.97 -6.69
N ALA A 2 -17.68 0.78 -6.16
CA ALA A 2 -16.52 0.40 -6.96
C ALA A 2 -16.65 -1.05 -7.47
N THR A 3 -16.10 -1.30 -8.67
CA THR A 3 -16.00 -2.65 -9.26
C THR A 3 -14.55 -3.11 -9.27
N VAL A 4 -14.32 -4.44 -9.32
CA VAL A 4 -12.96 -5.00 -9.44
C VAL A 4 -12.31 -4.57 -10.76
N GLY A 5 -13.05 -4.59 -11.86
CA GLY A 5 -12.57 -4.09 -13.16
C GLY A 5 -12.19 -2.60 -13.10
N GLY A 6 -13.00 -1.78 -12.45
CA GLY A 6 -12.72 -0.36 -12.24
C GLY A 6 -11.48 -0.11 -11.38
N MET A 7 -11.27 -0.91 -10.33
CA MET A 7 -10.04 -0.87 -9.51
C MET A 7 -8.80 -1.17 -10.37
N VAL A 8 -8.85 -2.19 -11.21
CA VAL A 8 -7.74 -2.52 -12.12
C VAL A 8 -7.55 -1.43 -13.15
N ALA A 9 -8.62 -0.96 -13.80
CA ALA A 9 -8.55 0.10 -14.80
C ALA A 9 -7.98 1.40 -14.24
N ALA A 10 -8.35 1.79 -13.02
CA ALA A 10 -7.81 2.97 -12.35
C ALA A 10 -6.34 2.76 -11.94
N GLY A 11 -5.95 1.54 -11.56
CA GLY A 11 -4.58 1.20 -11.17
C GLY A 11 -4.10 1.92 -9.90
N LEU A 12 -5.02 2.45 -9.11
CA LEU A 12 -4.71 3.18 -7.88
C LEU A 12 -4.13 2.23 -6.82
N SER A 13 -3.15 2.73 -6.10
CA SER A 13 -2.46 2.00 -5.04
C SER A 13 -2.43 2.84 -3.76
N GLY A 14 -2.52 2.18 -2.61
CA GLY A 14 -2.44 2.82 -1.30
C GLY A 14 -1.04 2.80 -0.69
N PRO A 15 -0.94 3.11 0.62
CA PRO A 15 0.34 3.23 1.35
C PRO A 15 1.21 1.97 1.33
N ALA A 16 0.63 0.79 1.07
CA ALA A 16 1.37 -0.47 0.99
C ALA A 16 2.10 -0.69 -0.35
N ARG A 17 1.97 0.22 -1.31
CA ARG A 17 2.53 0.03 -2.66
C ARG A 17 4.04 -0.24 -2.66
N ALA A 18 4.79 0.44 -1.79
CA ALA A 18 6.25 0.33 -1.74
C ALA A 18 6.74 -1.08 -1.37
N THR A 19 5.92 -1.84 -0.64
CA THR A 19 6.26 -3.19 -0.14
C THR A 19 5.44 -4.29 -0.79
N ALA A 20 4.16 -4.05 -1.05
CA ALA A 20 3.24 -5.03 -1.63
C ALA A 20 3.25 -5.02 -3.17
N GLY A 21 3.69 -3.93 -3.79
CA GLY A 21 3.59 -3.74 -5.24
C GLY A 21 2.32 -2.99 -5.67
N ALA A 22 2.22 -2.72 -6.97
CA ALA A 22 1.07 -2.05 -7.59
C ALA A 22 0.01 -3.06 -8.02
N VAL A 23 -1.21 -2.58 -8.32
CA VAL A 23 -2.31 -3.42 -8.84
C VAL A 23 -1.86 -4.28 -10.02
N ARG A 24 -1.09 -3.72 -10.95
CA ARG A 24 -0.55 -4.43 -12.12
C ARG A 24 0.27 -5.68 -11.77
N ASP A 25 0.93 -5.69 -10.62
CA ASP A 25 1.78 -6.82 -10.17
C ASP A 25 0.95 -8.03 -9.70
N TYR A 26 -0.35 -7.82 -9.56
CA TYR A 26 -1.32 -8.84 -9.16
C TYR A 26 -2.19 -9.33 -10.33
N VAL A 27 -2.19 -8.64 -11.48
CA VAL A 27 -2.97 -9.05 -12.66
C VAL A 27 -2.25 -10.21 -13.36
N LEU A 28 -2.92 -11.35 -13.45
CA LEU A 28 -2.46 -12.55 -14.14
C LEU A 28 -3.11 -12.70 -15.53
N GLY A 29 -4.34 -12.23 -15.69
CA GLY A 29 -5.08 -12.29 -16.94
C GLY A 29 -6.20 -11.27 -16.98
N ALA A 30 -6.62 -10.90 -18.18
CA ALA A 30 -7.75 -10.01 -18.41
C ALA A 30 -8.55 -10.42 -19.67
N ARG A 31 -9.86 -10.27 -19.58
CA ARG A 31 -10.75 -10.25 -20.77
C ARG A 31 -11.35 -8.86 -20.89
N PHE A 32 -11.41 -8.37 -22.10
CA PHE A 32 -11.94 -7.04 -22.34
C PHE A 32 -12.49 -6.89 -23.75
N ILE A 33 -13.38 -5.92 -23.94
CA ILE A 33 -13.90 -5.53 -25.26
C ILE A 33 -13.09 -4.31 -25.70
N ASN A 34 -12.44 -4.41 -26.87
CA ASN A 34 -11.65 -3.33 -27.44
C ASN A 34 -12.51 -2.29 -28.20
N GLY A 35 -11.88 -1.26 -28.77
CA GLY A 35 -12.55 -0.23 -29.55
C GLY A 35 -13.20 -0.70 -30.87
N LEU A 36 -12.90 -1.92 -31.31
CA LEU A 36 -13.51 -2.55 -32.49
C LEU A 36 -14.70 -3.46 -32.13
N GLY A 37 -15.04 -3.56 -30.85
CA GLY A 37 -16.09 -4.45 -30.34
C GLY A 37 -15.66 -5.92 -30.22
N GLU A 38 -14.37 -6.22 -30.34
CA GLU A 38 -13.84 -7.57 -30.22
C GLU A 38 -13.66 -7.96 -28.78
N HIS A 39 -14.11 -9.15 -28.37
CA HIS A 39 -13.88 -9.70 -27.04
C HIS A 39 -12.57 -10.47 -27.01
N LEU A 40 -11.56 -9.89 -26.38
CA LEU A 40 -10.20 -10.39 -26.35
C LEU A 40 -9.88 -11.00 -24.99
N THR A 41 -8.99 -12.00 -24.99
CA THR A 41 -8.49 -12.67 -23.78
C THR A 41 -6.97 -12.68 -23.81
N PHE A 42 -6.34 -12.19 -22.74
CA PHE A 42 -4.90 -12.18 -22.57
C PHE A 42 -4.50 -12.71 -21.19
N GLY A 43 -3.34 -13.40 -21.11
CA GLY A 43 -2.89 -14.04 -19.89
C GLY A 43 -3.80 -15.21 -19.50
N GLY A 44 -3.85 -15.48 -18.20
CA GLY A 44 -4.62 -16.60 -17.65
C GLY A 44 -4.55 -16.65 -16.13
N GLN A 45 -4.37 -17.86 -15.58
CA GLN A 45 -4.24 -18.10 -14.14
C GLN A 45 -2.80 -18.46 -13.74
N VAL A 46 -1.85 -18.38 -14.67
CA VAL A 46 -0.46 -18.76 -14.42
C VAL A 46 0.34 -17.57 -13.88
N MET A 47 1.23 -17.86 -12.94
CA MET A 47 2.06 -16.85 -12.26
C MET A 47 3.11 -16.22 -13.20
N LYS A 48 3.49 -16.91 -14.28
CA LYS A 48 4.50 -16.46 -15.21
C LYS A 48 4.00 -16.62 -16.65
N ASN A 49 3.86 -15.51 -17.36
CA ASN A 49 3.72 -15.49 -18.81
C ASN A 49 5.13 -15.56 -19.42
N VAL A 50 5.36 -16.52 -20.31
CA VAL A 50 6.69 -16.75 -20.95
C VAL A 50 6.67 -16.46 -22.44
N ALA A 51 5.53 -16.16 -23.04
CA ALA A 51 5.38 -15.88 -24.47
C ALA A 51 4.41 -14.72 -24.71
N GLY A 52 4.78 -13.84 -25.66
CA GLY A 52 3.97 -12.71 -26.07
C GLY A 52 4.02 -11.49 -25.13
N TYR A 53 3.30 -10.46 -25.53
CA TYR A 53 3.16 -9.22 -24.74
C TYR A 53 2.25 -9.43 -23.53
N ASP A 54 2.58 -8.76 -22.42
CA ASP A 54 1.75 -8.78 -21.20
C ASP A 54 0.64 -7.73 -21.29
N VAL A 55 -0.32 -7.97 -22.16
CA VAL A 55 -1.47 -7.08 -22.37
C VAL A 55 -2.37 -7.02 -21.12
N SER A 56 -2.47 -8.11 -20.36
CA SER A 56 -3.27 -8.14 -19.14
C SER A 56 -2.80 -7.10 -18.12
N ARG A 57 -1.47 -6.96 -17.92
CA ARG A 57 -0.92 -5.94 -17.03
C ARG A 57 -0.98 -4.53 -17.63
N LEU A 58 -1.01 -4.39 -18.96
CA LEU A 58 -1.21 -3.11 -19.62
C LEU A 58 -2.59 -2.51 -19.31
N MET A 59 -3.61 -3.35 -19.07
CA MET A 59 -4.95 -2.88 -18.72
C MET A 59 -5.01 -2.21 -17.34
N ALA A 60 -4.06 -2.51 -16.45
CA ALA A 60 -3.97 -1.85 -15.15
C ALA A 60 -3.49 -0.39 -15.30
N GLY A 61 -4.33 0.56 -14.89
CA GLY A 61 -4.07 1.99 -15.06
C GLY A 61 -4.43 2.53 -16.45
N SER A 62 -5.17 1.76 -17.26
CA SER A 62 -5.62 2.19 -18.60
C SER A 62 -6.78 3.20 -18.56
N TRP A 63 -7.45 3.38 -17.42
CA TRP A 63 -8.63 4.25 -17.26
C TRP A 63 -9.76 3.96 -18.28
N GLY A 64 -9.83 2.73 -18.77
CA GLY A 64 -10.81 2.32 -19.77
C GLY A 64 -10.50 2.78 -21.19
N THR A 65 -9.38 3.45 -21.45
CA THR A 65 -9.02 3.98 -22.78
C THR A 65 -8.64 2.90 -23.78
N LEU A 66 -8.24 1.71 -23.29
CA LEU A 66 -7.85 0.58 -24.12
C LEU A 66 -8.99 -0.43 -24.35
N GLY A 67 -10.05 -0.35 -23.56
CA GLY A 67 -11.21 -1.22 -23.67
C GLY A 67 -11.96 -1.39 -22.36
N LEU A 68 -13.13 -2.03 -22.44
CA LEU A 68 -13.98 -2.35 -21.29
C LEU A 68 -13.56 -3.71 -20.70
N ILE A 69 -13.00 -3.69 -19.49
CA ILE A 69 -12.64 -4.92 -18.77
C ILE A 69 -13.89 -5.66 -18.34
N THR A 70 -14.03 -6.92 -18.77
CA THR A 70 -15.17 -7.80 -18.47
C THR A 70 -14.81 -8.86 -17.42
N GLU A 71 -13.54 -9.28 -17.37
CA GLU A 71 -13.05 -10.29 -16.42
C GLU A 71 -11.59 -10.03 -16.10
N VAL A 72 -11.18 -10.29 -14.86
CA VAL A 72 -9.77 -10.27 -14.43
C VAL A 72 -9.43 -11.49 -13.59
N SER A 73 -8.23 -12.01 -13.79
CA SER A 73 -7.60 -13.00 -12.92
C SER A 73 -6.54 -12.30 -12.06
N LEU A 74 -6.70 -12.38 -10.73
CA LEU A 74 -5.82 -11.70 -9.79
C LEU A 74 -5.11 -12.71 -8.90
N LYS A 75 -3.80 -12.50 -8.70
CA LYS A 75 -3.06 -13.13 -7.61
C LYS A 75 -3.57 -12.61 -6.28
N VAL A 76 -3.73 -13.48 -5.31
CA VAL A 76 -4.06 -13.11 -3.92
C VAL A 76 -2.93 -13.52 -2.99
N LEU A 77 -2.80 -12.83 -1.86
CA LEU A 77 -1.85 -13.15 -0.82
C LEU A 77 -2.61 -13.63 0.43
N PRO A 78 -2.02 -14.53 1.23
CA PRO A 78 -2.57 -14.89 2.53
C PRO A 78 -2.70 -13.65 3.44
N VAL A 79 -3.74 -13.65 4.29
CA VAL A 79 -3.87 -12.63 5.32
C VAL A 79 -2.73 -12.81 6.33
N ALA A 80 -2.03 -11.74 6.64
CA ALA A 80 -0.95 -11.77 7.62
C ALA A 80 -1.51 -12.09 9.02
N PRO A 81 -0.91 -13.05 9.76
CA PRO A 81 -1.41 -13.46 11.08
C PRO A 81 -1.22 -12.39 12.16
N ALA A 82 -0.31 -11.44 11.97
CA ALA A 82 -0.10 -10.32 12.88
C ALA A 82 0.09 -8.98 12.14
N GLU A 83 -0.37 -7.93 12.80
CA GLU A 83 -0.21 -6.54 12.38
C GLU A 83 0.04 -5.65 13.61
N ALA A 84 0.92 -4.65 13.46
CA ALA A 84 1.12 -3.57 14.40
C ALA A 84 1.38 -2.25 13.66
N THR A 85 0.95 -1.15 14.21
CA THR A 85 1.27 0.20 13.71
C THR A 85 2.02 0.99 14.77
N LEU A 86 3.17 1.52 14.39
CA LEU A 86 3.94 2.45 15.19
C LEU A 86 3.62 3.88 14.74
N MET A 87 3.31 4.74 15.69
CA MET A 87 3.26 6.19 15.52
C MET A 87 4.49 6.78 16.20
N CYS A 88 5.37 7.41 15.42
CA CYS A 88 6.59 8.07 15.89
C CYS A 88 6.40 9.58 15.79
N ALA A 89 6.14 10.24 16.91
CA ALA A 89 5.96 11.68 16.97
C ALA A 89 7.31 12.42 17.11
N GLY A 90 7.41 13.59 16.48
CA GLY A 90 8.56 14.49 16.62
C GLY A 90 9.72 14.21 15.66
N LEU A 91 9.54 13.37 14.63
CA LEU A 91 10.57 13.15 13.60
C LEU A 91 10.42 14.13 12.44
N PRO A 92 11.39 15.02 12.20
CA PRO A 92 11.43 15.82 10.99
C PRO A 92 11.44 14.95 9.73
N GLN A 93 10.86 15.43 8.64
CA GLN A 93 10.69 14.67 7.40
C GLN A 93 11.98 13.98 6.93
N LYS A 94 13.10 14.70 6.91
CA LYS A 94 14.39 14.14 6.48
C LYS A 94 14.81 12.96 7.35
N THR A 95 14.72 13.10 8.67
CA THR A 95 15.09 12.05 9.64
C THR A 95 14.17 10.84 9.48
N ALA A 96 12.87 11.05 9.29
CA ALA A 96 11.90 9.99 9.04
C ALA A 96 12.20 9.22 7.73
N LEU A 97 12.54 9.91 6.66
CA LEU A 97 12.91 9.29 5.38
C LEU A 97 14.22 8.49 5.50
N ASP A 98 15.25 9.04 6.14
CA ASP A 98 16.51 8.33 6.36
C ASP A 98 16.30 7.06 7.19
N LEU A 99 15.41 7.12 8.19
CA LEU A 99 15.03 5.98 9.01
C LEU A 99 14.27 4.91 8.19
N LEU A 100 13.32 5.32 7.35
CA LEU A 100 12.60 4.42 6.45
C LEU A 100 13.53 3.73 5.44
N HIS A 101 14.48 4.45 4.86
CA HIS A 101 15.49 3.87 3.97
C HIS A 101 16.33 2.83 4.69
N ARG A 102 16.77 3.11 5.92
CA ARG A 102 17.53 2.17 6.76
C ARG A 102 16.73 0.91 7.06
N TRP A 103 15.45 1.05 7.42
CA TRP A 103 14.55 -0.09 7.67
C TRP A 103 14.21 -0.87 6.41
N GLY A 104 14.01 -0.18 5.27
CA GLY A 104 13.71 -0.82 3.99
C GLY A 104 14.84 -1.70 3.46
N GLY A 105 16.10 -1.45 3.86
CA GLY A 105 17.26 -2.30 3.56
C GLY A 105 17.43 -3.51 4.49
N GLN A 106 16.49 -3.77 5.41
CA GLN A 106 16.56 -4.83 6.40
C GLN A 106 15.38 -5.81 6.24
N PRO A 107 15.52 -7.05 6.70
CA PRO A 107 14.44 -8.06 6.62
C PRO A 107 13.37 -7.81 7.69
N LEU A 108 12.77 -6.62 7.70
CA LEU A 108 11.68 -6.24 8.58
C LEU A 108 10.34 -6.46 7.87
N PRO A 109 9.27 -6.83 8.60
CA PRO A 109 7.95 -7.03 8.05
C PRO A 109 7.24 -5.68 7.79
N LEU A 110 7.96 -4.73 7.18
CA LEU A 110 7.47 -3.41 6.82
C LEU A 110 6.41 -3.54 5.74
N ASN A 111 5.22 -3.00 5.97
CA ASN A 111 4.11 -3.13 5.03
C ASN A 111 3.67 -1.79 4.43
N ALA A 112 3.58 -0.75 5.24
CA ALA A 112 3.21 0.58 4.79
C ALA A 112 3.84 1.64 5.67
N SER A 113 4.01 2.84 5.13
CA SER A 113 4.44 4.00 5.89
C SER A 113 3.79 5.27 5.36
N ALA A 114 3.62 6.24 6.24
CA ALA A 114 3.19 7.59 5.91
C ALA A 114 3.88 8.57 6.86
N TRP A 115 4.45 9.63 6.32
CA TRP A 115 4.87 10.78 7.12
C TRP A 115 3.85 11.89 6.95
N VAL A 116 3.43 12.48 8.07
CA VAL A 116 2.38 13.50 8.13
C VAL A 116 2.88 14.67 8.96
N ARG A 117 2.68 15.89 8.43
CA ARG A 117 2.77 17.12 9.22
C ARG A 117 1.38 17.58 9.58
N ASP A 118 1.02 17.51 10.85
CA ASP A 118 -0.24 18.01 11.37
C ASP A 118 -0.12 19.50 11.66
N THR A 119 -0.66 20.31 10.77
CA THR A 119 -0.72 21.77 10.90
C THR A 119 -1.91 22.24 11.70
N THR A 120 -2.81 21.36 12.08
CA THR A 120 -3.97 21.68 12.95
C THR A 120 -3.60 21.56 14.42
N ALA A 121 -2.58 20.79 14.75
CA ALA A 121 -2.02 20.71 16.10
C ALA A 121 -1.29 22.00 16.48
N GLN A 122 -1.34 22.34 17.76
CA GLN A 122 -0.59 23.48 18.31
C GLN A 122 0.23 23.01 19.53
N PRO A 123 1.58 22.94 19.41
CA PRO A 123 2.38 23.29 18.21
C PRO A 123 2.18 22.31 17.07
N VAL A 124 2.52 22.73 15.83
CA VAL A 124 2.56 21.86 14.65
C VAL A 124 3.39 20.61 14.95
N ALA A 125 2.87 19.44 14.61
CA ALA A 125 3.49 18.17 14.96
C ALA A 125 3.79 17.32 13.70
N ASP A 126 4.95 16.67 13.73
CA ASP A 126 5.38 15.74 12.67
C ASP A 126 5.21 14.30 13.17
N TYR A 127 4.60 13.44 12.36
CA TYR A 127 4.36 12.04 12.68
C TYR A 127 4.86 11.14 11.56
N LEU A 128 5.55 10.06 11.94
CA LEU A 128 5.82 8.94 11.05
C LEU A 128 4.97 7.74 11.49
N PHE A 129 4.07 7.30 10.63
CA PHE A 129 3.30 6.08 10.81
C PHE A 129 3.96 4.94 10.05
N VAL A 130 4.11 3.79 10.71
CA VAL A 130 4.70 2.59 10.12
C VAL A 130 3.86 1.38 10.46
N ARG A 131 3.35 0.69 9.45
CA ARG A 131 2.61 -0.55 9.60
C ARG A 131 3.50 -1.75 9.33
N LEU A 132 3.50 -2.69 10.27
CA LEU A 132 4.17 -3.98 10.20
C LEU A 132 3.13 -5.07 9.97
N ARG A 133 3.38 -6.01 9.05
CA ARG A 133 2.50 -7.15 8.78
C ARG A 133 3.31 -8.39 8.48
N GLY A 134 3.01 -9.51 9.14
CA GLY A 134 3.73 -10.76 8.90
C GLY A 134 3.51 -11.79 9.99
N ALA A 135 4.47 -12.71 10.14
CA ALA A 135 4.48 -13.69 11.22
C ALA A 135 4.52 -13.00 12.60
N VAL A 136 3.83 -13.57 13.58
CA VAL A 136 3.68 -12.99 14.93
C VAL A 136 5.03 -12.61 15.53
N ALA A 137 5.98 -13.55 15.57
CA ALA A 137 7.30 -13.31 16.14
C ALA A 137 8.09 -12.21 15.38
N ALA A 138 7.95 -12.15 14.06
CA ALA A 138 8.60 -11.12 13.25
C ALA A 138 8.04 -9.73 13.54
N VAL A 139 6.71 -9.60 13.65
CA VAL A 139 6.06 -8.33 13.98
C VAL A 139 6.44 -7.89 15.39
N GLN A 140 6.43 -8.77 16.37
CA GLN A 140 6.83 -8.47 17.75
C GLN A 140 8.29 -7.99 17.85
N SER A 141 9.22 -8.74 17.24
CA SER A 141 10.64 -8.38 17.23
C SER A 141 10.88 -7.04 16.52
N ALA A 142 10.23 -6.83 15.37
CA ALA A 142 10.33 -5.59 14.62
C ALA A 142 9.77 -4.40 15.41
N THR A 143 8.63 -4.57 16.09
CA THR A 143 8.03 -3.53 16.93
C THR A 143 9.01 -3.07 17.98
N THR A 144 9.62 -4.00 18.75
CA THR A 144 10.61 -3.67 19.79
C THR A 144 11.82 -2.93 19.22
N ARG A 145 12.39 -3.46 18.13
CA ARG A 145 13.59 -2.90 17.50
C ARG A 145 13.32 -1.52 16.91
N MET A 146 12.26 -1.36 16.14
CA MET A 146 11.96 -0.11 15.45
C MET A 146 11.53 0.99 16.43
N THR A 147 10.88 0.62 17.54
CA THR A 147 10.63 1.55 18.66
C THR A 147 11.93 2.08 19.24
N ALA A 148 12.91 1.21 19.51
CA ALA A 148 14.21 1.64 20.02
C ALA A 148 14.98 2.52 19.01
N ASP A 149 14.96 2.14 17.72
CA ASP A 149 15.60 2.90 16.65
C ASP A 149 15.04 4.32 16.51
N ALA A 150 13.71 4.48 16.56
CA ALA A 150 13.06 5.79 16.45
C ALA A 150 13.26 6.61 17.73
N ALA A 151 13.17 5.99 18.91
CA ALA A 151 13.41 6.65 20.20
C ALA A 151 14.86 7.19 20.30
N ALA A 152 15.83 6.47 19.76
CA ALA A 152 17.24 6.92 19.72
C ALA A 152 17.43 8.19 18.86
N LEU A 153 16.48 8.51 17.98
CA LEU A 153 16.44 9.75 17.18
C LEU A 153 15.56 10.84 17.81
N GLY A 154 15.09 10.64 19.04
CA GLY A 154 14.28 11.59 19.79
C GLY A 154 12.78 11.48 19.58
N ALA A 155 12.30 10.46 18.85
CA ALA A 155 10.85 10.26 18.67
C ALA A 155 10.18 9.76 19.95
N GLN A 156 8.96 10.25 20.20
CA GLN A 156 8.01 9.56 21.06
C GLN A 156 7.29 8.49 20.25
N VAL A 157 7.46 7.22 20.63
CA VAL A 157 6.89 6.09 19.89
C VAL A 157 5.72 5.46 20.65
N THR A 158 4.59 5.36 19.99
CA THR A 158 3.38 4.69 20.49
C THR A 158 3.02 3.54 19.56
N VAL A 159 2.73 2.37 20.12
CA VAL A 159 2.05 1.29 19.39
C VAL A 159 0.57 1.62 19.43
N MET A 160 0.00 1.89 18.26
CA MET A 160 -1.39 2.30 18.14
C MET A 160 -2.35 1.16 18.51
N ASP A 161 -3.53 1.52 19.02
CA ASP A 161 -4.63 0.57 19.12
C ASP A 161 -4.96 -0.03 17.76
N LYS A 162 -5.29 -1.30 17.73
CA LYS A 162 -5.50 -2.03 16.48
C LYS A 162 -6.71 -1.53 15.68
N ALA A 163 -7.79 -1.14 16.37
CA ALA A 163 -9.01 -0.67 15.70
C ALA A 163 -8.81 0.75 15.15
N GLU A 164 -8.15 1.61 15.92
CA GLU A 164 -7.77 2.96 15.51
C GLU A 164 -6.83 2.93 14.30
N ALA A 165 -5.75 2.18 14.37
CA ALA A 165 -4.81 2.02 13.25
C ALA A 165 -5.48 1.48 11.98
N ALA A 166 -6.38 0.50 12.13
CA ALA A 166 -7.13 -0.04 10.99
C ALA A 166 -8.06 1.00 10.34
N ALA A 167 -8.69 1.86 11.14
CA ALA A 167 -9.52 2.96 10.65
C ALA A 167 -8.68 3.98 9.87
N ASP A 168 -7.53 4.40 10.40
CA ASP A 168 -6.64 5.38 9.79
C ASP A 168 -6.04 4.87 8.47
N TRP A 169 -5.57 3.61 8.43
CA TRP A 169 -5.05 3.02 7.19
C TRP A 169 -6.14 2.85 6.13
N ARG A 170 -7.39 2.59 6.54
CA ARG A 170 -8.53 2.55 5.62
C ARG A 170 -8.82 3.94 5.08
N ALA A 171 -8.94 4.94 5.93
CA ALA A 171 -9.20 6.32 5.53
C ALA A 171 -8.10 6.86 4.58
N SER A 172 -6.83 6.50 4.85
CA SER A 172 -5.71 6.81 3.95
C SER A 172 -5.86 6.13 2.58
N GLY A 173 -6.25 4.85 2.56
CA GLY A 173 -6.44 4.10 1.32
C GLY A 173 -7.66 4.55 0.52
N GLU A 174 -8.74 4.97 1.19
CA GLU A 174 -9.97 5.46 0.58
C GLU A 174 -9.93 6.97 0.31
N GLN A 175 -8.84 7.64 0.66
CA GLN A 175 -8.64 9.09 0.50
C GLN A 175 -9.73 9.93 1.21
N THR A 176 -10.14 9.50 2.40
CA THR A 176 -11.16 10.17 3.23
C THR A 176 -10.58 10.92 4.41
N LEU A 177 -9.23 10.98 4.53
CA LEU A 177 -8.58 11.83 5.52
C LEU A 177 -8.76 13.31 5.15
N PRO A 178 -8.81 14.23 6.14
CA PRO A 178 -8.94 15.68 5.90
C PRO A 178 -7.91 16.25 4.90
N PHE A 179 -6.74 15.64 4.82
CA PHE A 179 -5.71 15.99 3.83
C PHE A 179 -6.19 15.89 2.38
N PHE A 180 -7.13 14.99 2.08
CA PHE A 180 -7.65 14.77 0.72
C PHE A 180 -8.89 15.61 0.43
N GLU A 181 -9.47 16.27 1.43
CA GLU A 181 -10.55 17.22 1.23
C GLU A 181 -9.95 18.47 0.58
N ALA A 182 -10.43 18.80 -0.62
CA ALA A 182 -9.95 20.00 -1.32
C ALA A 182 -10.26 21.25 -0.49
N PRO A 183 -9.37 22.24 -0.47
CA PRO A 183 -9.64 23.54 0.12
C PRO A 183 -10.76 24.27 -0.61
#